data_917804d21afe587520dc0d8412292063
#
_entry.id   917804d21afe587520dc0d8412292063
#
_cell.length_a   1.000
_cell.length_b   1.000
_cell.length_c   1.000
_cell.angle_alpha   90.00
_cell.angle_beta   90.00
_cell.angle_gamma   90.00
#
_symmetry.space_group_name_H-M   'P 1'
#
loop_
_entity.id
_entity.type
_entity.pdbx_description
1 polymer ?
#
loop_
_entity_poly.entity_id
_entity_poly.type
_entity_poly.pdbx_seq_one_letter_code
_entity_poly.pdbx_strand_id
1 'polypeptide(L)'
;ELGLSEAQQTLLINNLRDRVIVRTDGGLRNGKDIVIAAALGAEEFNFGTIAMIAMGCVYVRKCHLNNCPVGVATTDPKFRAKFKGTPEMVINFFDGVAREAREIMAKLGVRTLDEMIGHPEYLKQREVPEHPKANLLDLGPVLKDVIPDLAKHQGVGESYLSRICKA
;
A
#
# COMPACT_ATOMS: atom_id res chain seq x y z
N GLU A 1 7.60 -1.58 0.05
CA GLU A 1 7.79 -0.13 -0.20
C GLU A 1 8.97 0.12 -1.12
N LEU A 2 10.15 -0.52 -0.92
CA LEU A 2 11.32 -0.33 -1.79
C LEU A 2 10.99 -0.59 -3.26
N GLY A 3 10.53 -1.80 -3.60
CA GLY A 3 10.22 -2.15 -4.98
C GLY A 3 9.11 -1.32 -5.61
N LEU A 4 8.17 -0.79 -4.80
CA LEU A 4 7.12 0.11 -5.27
C LEU A 4 7.72 1.46 -5.70
N SER A 5 8.56 2.06 -4.85
CA SER A 5 9.23 3.32 -5.16
C SER A 5 10.15 3.19 -6.37
N GLU A 6 10.95 2.12 -6.44
CA GLU A 6 11.81 1.84 -7.59
C GLU A 6 11.01 1.69 -8.89
N ALA A 7 9.88 0.96 -8.85
CA ALA A 7 8.99 0.80 -10.00
C ALA A 7 8.40 2.14 -10.44
N GLN A 8 7.87 2.91 -9.50
CA GLN A 8 7.30 4.25 -9.77
C GLN A 8 8.34 5.16 -10.44
N GLN A 9 9.53 5.29 -9.83
CA GLN A 9 10.60 6.14 -10.34
C GLN A 9 11.08 5.67 -11.73
N THR A 10 11.27 4.36 -11.89
CA THR A 10 11.70 3.78 -13.18
C THR A 10 10.68 4.03 -14.28
N LEU A 11 9.39 3.86 -14.00
CA LEU A 11 8.32 4.12 -14.95
C LEU A 11 8.26 5.60 -15.35
N LEU A 12 8.44 6.50 -14.38
CA LEU A 12 8.49 7.94 -14.63
C LEU A 12 9.68 8.31 -15.52
N ILE A 13 10.90 7.90 -15.16
CA ILE A 13 12.13 8.22 -15.88
C ILE A 13 12.09 7.72 -17.33
N ASN A 14 11.43 6.59 -17.58
CA ASN A 14 11.28 6.02 -18.91
C ASN A 14 10.01 6.47 -19.66
N ASN A 15 9.25 7.40 -19.13
CA ASN A 15 8.00 7.90 -19.73
C ASN A 15 6.98 6.78 -20.01
N LEU A 16 6.88 5.83 -19.08
CA LEU A 16 5.99 4.66 -19.17
C LEU A 16 4.86 4.70 -18.14
N ARG A 17 4.92 5.62 -17.18
CA ARG A 17 4.03 5.62 -16.02
C ARG A 17 2.56 5.78 -16.35
N ASP A 18 2.23 6.52 -17.41
CA ASP A 18 0.87 6.75 -17.88
C ASP A 18 0.27 5.56 -18.64
N ARG A 19 1.09 4.57 -18.99
CA ARG A 19 0.68 3.38 -19.74
C ARG A 19 0.25 2.21 -18.85
N VAL A 20 0.46 2.31 -17.54
CA VAL A 20 0.23 1.23 -16.59
C VAL A 20 -0.44 1.74 -15.31
N ILE A 21 -1.20 0.88 -14.67
CA ILE A 21 -1.70 1.07 -13.32
C ILE A 21 -0.75 0.34 -12.36
N VAL A 22 -0.20 1.06 -11.40
CA VAL A 22 0.72 0.47 -10.42
C VAL A 22 -0.09 -0.12 -9.26
N ARG A 23 -0.01 -1.43 -9.14
CA ARG A 23 -0.65 -2.19 -8.07
C ARG A 23 0.39 -2.66 -7.06
N THR A 24 0.10 -2.51 -5.78
CA THR A 24 0.96 -3.02 -4.71
C THR A 24 0.31 -4.13 -3.93
N ASP A 25 1.12 -5.08 -3.50
CA ASP A 25 0.75 -6.19 -2.63
C ASP A 25 1.88 -6.42 -1.60
N GLY A 26 1.53 -7.08 -0.51
CA GLY A 26 2.50 -7.51 0.49
C GLY A 26 2.47 -6.70 1.77
N GLY A 27 1.78 -7.23 2.77
CA GLY A 27 1.83 -6.73 4.13
C GLY A 27 0.99 -5.49 4.43
N LEU A 28 0.13 -5.03 3.52
CA LEU A 28 -0.82 -3.95 3.80
C LEU A 28 -1.82 -4.39 4.87
N ARG A 29 -2.03 -3.58 5.91
CA ARG A 29 -2.84 -3.95 7.08
C ARG A 29 -3.83 -2.88 7.53
N ASN A 30 -3.54 -1.61 7.28
CA ASN A 30 -4.29 -0.47 7.81
C ASN A 30 -4.26 0.71 6.83
N GLY A 31 -4.98 1.78 7.17
CA GLY A 31 -5.06 2.97 6.33
C GLY A 31 -3.74 3.71 6.18
N LYS A 32 -2.87 3.65 7.19
CA LYS A 32 -1.53 4.24 7.11
C LYS A 32 -0.68 3.55 6.04
N ASP A 33 -0.73 2.22 5.96
CA ASP A 33 0.02 1.46 4.95
C ASP A 33 -0.45 1.85 3.53
N ILE A 34 -1.77 2.09 3.35
CA ILE A 34 -2.34 2.58 2.07
C ILE A 34 -1.81 3.97 1.72
N VAL A 35 -1.85 4.91 2.65
CA VAL A 35 -1.41 6.29 2.41
C VAL A 35 0.08 6.33 2.07
N ILE A 36 0.91 5.56 2.77
CA ILE A 36 2.34 5.44 2.46
C ILE A 36 2.54 4.84 1.07
N ALA A 37 1.83 3.75 0.74
CA ALA A 37 1.95 3.12 -0.57
C ALA A 37 1.45 4.04 -1.70
N ALA A 38 0.38 4.80 -1.50
CA ALA A 38 -0.09 5.81 -2.45
C ALA A 38 0.97 6.88 -2.68
N ALA A 39 1.54 7.45 -1.61
CA ALA A 39 2.62 8.45 -1.72
C ALA A 39 3.83 7.92 -2.51
N LEU A 40 4.11 6.62 -2.43
CA LEU A 40 5.16 5.94 -3.19
C LEU A 40 4.73 5.53 -4.61
N GLY A 41 3.50 5.82 -5.04
CA GLY A 41 3.03 5.67 -6.41
C GLY A 41 2.03 4.53 -6.66
N ALA A 42 1.51 3.85 -5.63
CA ALA A 42 0.48 2.83 -5.84
C ALA A 42 -0.89 3.45 -6.12
N GLU A 43 -1.59 2.93 -7.13
CA GLU A 43 -2.97 3.27 -7.50
C GLU A 43 -3.96 2.21 -7.01
N GLU A 44 -3.51 0.96 -6.90
CA GLU A 44 -4.32 -0.17 -6.43
C GLU A 44 -3.62 -0.94 -5.32
N PHE A 45 -4.40 -1.46 -4.38
CA PHE A 45 -3.92 -2.07 -3.15
C PHE A 45 -4.51 -3.47 -2.97
N ASN A 46 -3.67 -4.49 -2.90
CA ASN A 46 -4.10 -5.86 -2.68
C ASN A 46 -3.92 -6.28 -1.22
N PHE A 47 -4.95 -6.93 -0.70
CA PHE A 47 -4.97 -7.42 0.67
C PHE A 47 -5.16 -8.93 0.68
N GLY A 48 -4.18 -9.66 1.19
CA GLY A 48 -4.26 -11.12 1.37
C GLY A 48 -4.51 -11.50 2.82
N THR A 49 -3.43 -11.58 3.58
CA THR A 49 -3.43 -12.09 4.96
C THR A 49 -4.39 -11.37 5.89
N ILE A 50 -4.46 -10.03 5.80
CA ILE A 50 -5.29 -9.25 6.73
C ILE A 50 -6.79 -9.50 6.50
N ALA A 51 -7.21 -9.70 5.26
CA ALA A 51 -8.57 -10.07 4.92
C ALA A 51 -8.94 -11.45 5.53
N MET A 52 -8.01 -12.40 5.47
CA MET A 52 -8.21 -13.70 6.14
C MET A 52 -8.26 -13.58 7.66
N ILE A 53 -7.44 -12.72 8.26
CA ILE A 53 -7.45 -12.45 9.70
C ILE A 53 -8.79 -11.83 10.12
N ALA A 54 -9.32 -10.90 9.34
CA ALA A 54 -10.64 -10.32 9.57
C ALA A 54 -11.76 -11.38 9.59
N MET A 55 -11.60 -12.48 8.84
CA MET A 55 -12.52 -13.64 8.87
C MET A 55 -12.21 -14.69 9.96
N GLY A 56 -11.27 -14.42 10.87
CA GLY A 56 -10.93 -15.31 11.99
C GLY A 56 -9.70 -16.20 11.76
N CYS A 57 -8.84 -15.90 10.78
CA CYS A 57 -7.57 -16.60 10.61
C CYS A 57 -6.64 -16.30 11.80
N VAL A 58 -6.09 -17.35 12.42
CA VAL A 58 -5.17 -17.25 13.56
C VAL A 58 -3.69 -17.32 13.15
N TYR A 59 -3.41 -17.13 11.87
CA TYR A 59 -2.07 -16.99 11.31
C TYR A 59 -1.09 -18.15 11.57
N VAL A 60 -1.60 -19.38 11.61
CA VAL A 60 -0.78 -20.59 11.83
C VAL A 60 0.14 -20.94 10.66
N ARG A 61 -0.15 -20.39 9.46
CA ARG A 61 0.61 -20.61 8.22
C ARG A 61 0.70 -22.08 7.76
N LYS A 62 -0.32 -22.90 8.06
CA LYS A 62 -0.45 -24.30 7.61
C LYS A 62 -1.52 -24.51 6.54
N CYS A 63 -1.84 -23.44 5.79
CA CYS A 63 -2.90 -23.48 4.76
C CYS A 63 -2.65 -24.55 3.68
N HIS A 64 -1.40 -24.76 3.30
CA HIS A 64 -0.98 -25.74 2.31
C HIS A 64 -1.17 -27.21 2.73
N LEU A 65 -1.42 -27.48 4.01
CA LEU A 65 -1.61 -28.82 4.56
C LEU A 65 -3.10 -29.23 4.63
N ASN A 66 -4.02 -28.36 4.18
CA ASN A 66 -5.48 -28.60 4.24
C ASN A 66 -6.02 -28.89 5.66
N ASN A 67 -5.29 -28.50 6.71
CA ASN A 67 -5.65 -28.76 8.11
C ASN A 67 -5.80 -27.47 8.93
N CYS A 68 -6.38 -26.45 8.33
CA CYS A 68 -6.60 -25.16 8.98
C CYS A 68 -7.47 -25.31 10.23
N PRO A 69 -6.96 -25.00 11.43
CA PRO A 69 -7.66 -25.28 12.69
C PRO A 69 -8.94 -24.44 12.87
N VAL A 70 -9.06 -23.32 12.17
CA VAL A 70 -10.22 -22.41 12.23
C VAL A 70 -11.08 -22.44 10.95
N GLY A 71 -10.76 -23.32 10.00
CA GLY A 71 -11.59 -23.56 8.82
C GLY A 71 -11.52 -22.52 7.71
N VAL A 72 -10.71 -21.46 7.81
CA VAL A 72 -10.62 -20.39 6.80
C VAL A 72 -10.05 -20.88 5.47
N ALA A 73 -9.03 -21.74 5.52
CA ALA A 73 -8.31 -22.20 4.34
C ALA A 73 -8.20 -23.74 4.34
N THR A 74 -9.32 -24.43 4.16
CA THR A 74 -9.38 -25.89 4.09
C THR A 74 -10.60 -26.34 3.31
N THR A 75 -10.48 -27.47 2.62
CA THR A 75 -11.59 -28.19 1.96
C THR A 75 -12.12 -29.33 2.81
N ASP A 76 -11.42 -29.73 3.89
CA ASP A 76 -11.84 -30.78 4.79
C ASP A 76 -13.12 -30.38 5.56
N PRO A 77 -14.25 -31.14 5.45
CA PRO A 77 -15.51 -30.77 6.09
C PRO A 77 -15.40 -30.63 7.61
N LYS A 78 -14.55 -31.43 8.26
CA LYS A 78 -14.34 -31.42 9.72
C LYS A 78 -13.75 -30.09 10.18
N PHE A 79 -12.83 -29.53 9.40
CA PHE A 79 -12.23 -28.23 9.71
C PHE A 79 -13.10 -27.08 9.21
N ARG A 80 -13.73 -27.20 8.04
CA ARG A 80 -14.67 -26.20 7.51
C ARG A 80 -15.81 -25.90 8.47
N ALA A 81 -16.32 -26.89 9.18
CA ALA A 81 -17.38 -26.72 10.18
C ALA A 81 -16.99 -25.75 11.32
N LYS A 82 -15.70 -25.45 11.50
CA LYS A 82 -15.20 -24.52 12.52
C LYS A 82 -15.14 -23.06 12.03
N PHE A 83 -15.35 -22.84 10.73
CA PHE A 83 -15.31 -21.49 10.16
C PHE A 83 -16.48 -20.65 10.66
N LYS A 84 -16.17 -19.49 11.23
CA LYS A 84 -17.14 -18.55 11.81
C LYS A 84 -17.10 -17.16 11.15
N GLY A 85 -16.31 -17.01 10.09
CA GLY A 85 -16.20 -15.72 9.39
C GLY A 85 -17.50 -15.37 8.66
N THR A 86 -17.83 -14.07 8.65
CA THR A 86 -18.97 -13.54 7.91
C THR A 86 -18.52 -12.43 6.97
N PRO A 87 -19.26 -12.14 5.90
CA PRO A 87 -18.96 -11.03 5.01
C PRO A 87 -18.86 -9.68 5.76
N GLU A 88 -19.71 -9.48 6.76
CA GLU A 88 -19.77 -8.22 7.55
C GLU A 88 -18.45 -7.97 8.30
N MET A 89 -17.77 -9.02 8.76
CA MET A 89 -16.45 -8.87 9.41
C MET A 89 -15.43 -8.24 8.45
N VAL A 90 -15.44 -8.65 7.19
CA VAL A 90 -14.55 -8.11 6.15
C VAL A 90 -14.95 -6.69 5.78
N ILE A 91 -16.24 -6.44 5.58
CA ILE A 91 -16.78 -5.11 5.26
C ILE A 91 -16.40 -4.12 6.36
N ASN A 92 -16.73 -4.43 7.61
CA ASN A 92 -16.43 -3.56 8.76
C ASN A 92 -14.92 -3.29 8.92
N PHE A 93 -14.11 -4.30 8.64
CA PHE A 93 -12.66 -4.14 8.68
C PHE A 93 -12.17 -3.15 7.62
N PHE A 94 -12.59 -3.31 6.36
CA PHE A 94 -12.15 -2.43 5.28
C PHE A 94 -12.77 -1.03 5.36
N ASP A 95 -13.98 -0.89 5.89
CA ASP A 95 -14.55 0.41 6.23
C ASP A 95 -13.68 1.14 7.28
N GLY A 96 -13.19 0.41 8.27
CA GLY A 96 -12.23 0.93 9.25
C GLY A 96 -10.92 1.37 8.62
N VAL A 97 -10.35 0.56 7.73
CA VAL A 97 -9.13 0.88 6.97
C VAL A 97 -9.31 2.13 6.10
N ALA A 98 -10.44 2.22 5.38
CA ALA A 98 -10.75 3.38 4.54
C ALA A 98 -10.95 4.65 5.38
N ARG A 99 -11.57 4.54 6.55
CA ARG A 99 -11.74 5.66 7.49
C ARG A 99 -10.41 6.16 8.01
N GLU A 100 -9.52 5.26 8.45
CA GLU A 100 -8.18 5.63 8.90
C GLU A 100 -7.37 6.33 7.80
N ALA A 101 -7.41 5.81 6.56
CA ALA A 101 -6.75 6.45 5.43
C ALA A 101 -7.26 7.87 5.21
N ARG A 102 -8.59 8.08 5.21
CA ARG A 102 -9.21 9.42 5.11
C ARG A 102 -8.80 10.36 6.22
N GLU A 103 -8.74 9.88 7.46
CA GLU A 103 -8.32 10.69 8.61
C GLU A 103 -6.86 11.15 8.48
N ILE A 104 -5.97 10.29 7.98
CA ILE A 104 -4.58 10.64 7.72
C ILE A 104 -4.49 11.67 6.59
N MET A 105 -5.17 11.42 5.46
CA MET A 105 -5.20 12.33 4.33
C MET A 105 -5.77 13.71 4.71
N ALA A 106 -6.82 13.75 5.51
CA ALA A 106 -7.40 14.98 6.01
C ALA A 106 -6.40 15.80 6.85
N LYS A 107 -5.58 15.14 7.69
CA LYS A 107 -4.51 15.81 8.45
C LYS A 107 -3.41 16.35 7.56
N LEU A 108 -3.18 15.75 6.40
CA LEU A 108 -2.22 16.21 5.39
C LEU A 108 -2.80 17.29 4.47
N GLY A 109 -4.12 17.58 4.56
CA GLY A 109 -4.81 18.52 3.66
C GLY A 109 -5.13 17.95 2.28
N VAL A 110 -5.01 16.63 2.10
CA VAL A 110 -5.27 15.91 0.84
C VAL A 110 -6.72 15.43 0.82
N ARG A 111 -7.44 15.70 -0.28
CA ARG A 111 -8.88 15.39 -0.40
C ARG A 111 -9.18 14.06 -1.06
N THR A 112 -8.39 13.68 -2.04
CA THR A 112 -8.58 12.46 -2.82
C THR A 112 -7.32 11.59 -2.77
N LEU A 113 -7.48 10.29 -3.03
CA LEU A 113 -6.34 9.39 -3.11
C LEU A 113 -5.44 9.75 -4.30
N ASP A 114 -6.03 10.22 -5.41
CA ASP A 114 -5.29 10.62 -6.61
C ASP A 114 -4.32 11.77 -6.32
N GLU A 115 -4.69 12.71 -5.45
CA GLU A 115 -3.79 13.79 -4.99
C GLU A 115 -2.62 13.30 -4.12
N MET A 116 -2.69 12.05 -3.64
CA MET A 116 -1.64 11.44 -2.80
C MET A 116 -0.66 10.59 -3.62
N ILE A 117 -1.11 10.08 -4.79
CA ILE A 117 -0.35 9.12 -5.58
C ILE A 117 0.92 9.74 -6.15
N GLY A 118 2.07 9.16 -5.78
CA GLY A 118 3.37 9.58 -6.29
C GLY A 118 3.92 10.88 -5.68
N HIS A 119 3.42 11.27 -4.52
CA HIS A 119 3.85 12.44 -3.76
C HIS A 119 4.66 12.06 -2.51
N PRO A 120 5.92 11.58 -2.67
CA PRO A 120 6.75 11.12 -1.56
C PRO A 120 7.14 12.24 -0.58
N GLU A 121 6.95 13.52 -0.93
CA GLU A 121 7.19 14.68 -0.05
C GLU A 121 6.31 14.69 1.20
N TYR A 122 5.18 13.97 1.19
CA TYR A 122 4.37 13.74 2.39
C TYR A 122 5.01 12.76 3.38
N LEU A 123 6.09 12.09 2.99
CA LEU A 123 6.79 11.11 3.80
C LEU A 123 8.11 11.67 4.30
N LYS A 124 8.44 11.36 5.55
CA LYS A 124 9.71 11.71 6.15
C LYS A 124 10.29 10.51 6.92
N GLN A 125 11.57 10.27 6.72
CA GLN A 125 12.28 9.29 7.54
C GLN A 125 12.29 9.75 9.00
N ARG A 126 11.80 8.86 9.88
CA ARG A 126 11.79 9.11 11.33
C ARG A 126 13.12 8.66 11.93
N GLU A 127 13.69 9.49 12.80
CA GLU A 127 14.76 9.05 13.68
C GLU A 127 14.21 8.10 14.76
N VAL A 128 14.94 7.02 15.02
CA VAL A 128 14.58 5.99 15.99
C VAL A 128 15.73 5.83 16.98
N PRO A 129 15.85 6.72 17.99
CA PRO A 129 16.99 6.73 18.92
C PRO A 129 17.21 5.39 19.65
N GLU A 130 16.11 4.69 19.95
CA GLU A 130 16.12 3.39 20.61
C GLU A 130 16.62 2.24 19.72
N HIS A 131 16.76 2.47 18.41
CA HIS A 131 17.23 1.48 17.45
C HIS A 131 18.35 2.04 16.58
N PRO A 132 19.60 2.11 17.07
CA PRO A 132 20.72 2.71 16.34
C PRO A 132 20.92 2.18 14.92
N LYS A 133 20.66 0.88 14.71
CA LYS A 133 20.75 0.25 13.36
C LYS A 133 19.70 0.78 12.39
N ALA A 134 18.53 1.20 12.87
CA ALA A 134 17.50 1.78 12.01
C ALA A 134 17.94 3.14 11.43
N ASN A 135 18.73 3.90 12.20
CA ASN A 135 19.25 5.20 11.76
C ASN A 135 20.39 5.09 10.74
N LEU A 136 20.93 3.87 10.52
CA LEU A 136 21.91 3.61 9.46
C LEU A 136 21.24 3.40 8.09
N LEU A 137 19.90 3.25 8.04
CA LEU A 137 19.17 3.14 6.78
C LEU A 137 19.07 4.53 6.16
N ASP A 138 19.46 4.62 4.89
CA ASP A 138 19.20 5.78 4.06
C ASP A 138 17.94 5.52 3.22
N LEU A 139 16.84 6.19 3.53
CA LEU A 139 15.61 6.12 2.76
C LEU A 139 15.51 7.24 1.72
N GLY A 140 16.52 8.08 1.58
CA GLY A 140 16.56 9.15 0.58
C GLY A 140 16.23 8.66 -0.83
N PRO A 141 16.83 7.57 -1.34
CA PRO A 141 16.50 7.03 -2.66
C PRO A 141 15.03 6.59 -2.79
N VAL A 142 14.42 6.07 -1.72
CA VAL A 142 13.00 5.65 -1.70
C VAL A 142 12.05 6.84 -1.73
N LEU A 143 12.43 7.91 -1.05
CA LEU A 143 11.63 9.14 -0.88
C LEU A 143 11.96 10.21 -1.94
N LYS A 144 12.80 9.88 -2.91
CA LYS A 144 13.17 10.82 -3.95
C LYS A 144 11.99 11.12 -4.87
N ASP A 145 11.60 12.38 -4.94
CA ASP A 145 10.74 12.87 -6.01
C ASP A 145 11.59 13.09 -7.27
N VAL A 146 11.27 12.33 -8.33
CA VAL A 146 11.98 12.43 -9.62
C VAL A 146 11.27 13.37 -10.61
N ILE A 147 10.07 13.82 -10.31
CA ILE A 147 9.27 14.68 -11.22
C ILE A 147 9.97 16.02 -11.49
N PRO A 148 10.54 16.75 -10.51
CA PRO A 148 11.27 17.98 -10.77
C PRO A 148 12.50 17.80 -11.68
N ASP A 149 13.16 16.64 -11.58
CA ASP A 149 14.31 16.33 -12.43
C ASP A 149 13.88 16.05 -13.87
N LEU A 150 12.72 15.40 -14.04
CA LEU A 150 12.15 15.08 -15.37
C LEU A 150 11.59 16.31 -16.07
N ALA A 151 11.04 17.27 -15.33
CA ALA A 151 10.54 18.52 -15.90
C ALA A 151 11.66 19.33 -16.58
N LYS A 152 12.93 19.10 -16.20
CA LYS A 152 14.10 19.69 -16.85
C LYS A 152 14.53 18.96 -18.12
N HIS A 153 14.10 17.72 -18.30
CA HIS A 153 14.36 16.91 -19.49
C HIS A 153 13.06 16.79 -20.28
N GLN A 154 12.99 17.40 -21.46
CA GLN A 154 11.81 17.39 -22.35
C GLN A 154 11.35 15.94 -22.59
N GLY A 155 10.11 15.59 -22.20
CA GLY A 155 9.49 14.36 -22.60
C GLY A 155 8.73 13.53 -21.56
N VAL A 156 8.48 14.04 -20.36
CA VAL A 156 7.55 13.36 -19.43
C VAL A 156 6.13 13.51 -19.96
N GLY A 157 5.42 12.36 -20.12
CA GLY A 157 4.07 12.36 -20.65
C GLY A 157 3.15 13.34 -19.94
N GLU A 158 2.67 14.33 -20.67
CA GLU A 158 1.75 15.36 -20.17
C GLU A 158 0.52 14.75 -19.49
N SER A 159 0.14 13.52 -19.87
CA SER A 159 -1.05 12.84 -19.35
C SER A 159 -0.93 12.43 -17.88
N TYR A 160 0.22 11.91 -17.43
CA TYR A 160 0.42 11.54 -16.02
C TYR A 160 0.54 12.78 -15.14
N LEU A 161 1.41 13.71 -15.53
CA LEU A 161 1.58 14.97 -14.79
C LEU A 161 0.27 15.77 -14.74
N SER A 162 -0.55 15.75 -15.80
CA SER A 162 -1.85 16.43 -15.79
C SER A 162 -2.88 15.77 -14.86
N ARG A 163 -2.75 14.50 -14.54
CA ARG A 163 -3.61 13.82 -13.55
C ARG A 163 -3.24 14.16 -12.11
N ILE A 164 -1.93 14.21 -11.81
CA ILE A 164 -1.44 14.43 -10.44
C ILE A 164 -1.21 15.89 -10.08
N CYS A 165 -0.97 16.77 -11.06
CA CYS A 165 -0.74 18.20 -10.83
C CYS A 165 -2.00 19.07 -11.01
N LYS A 166 -3.18 18.50 -11.17
CA LYS A 166 -4.48 19.21 -11.22
C LYS A 166 -5.12 19.28 -9.82
N ALA A 167 -4.35 19.65 -8.82
CA ALA A 167 -4.89 20.02 -7.52
C ALA A 167 -4.91 21.54 -7.35
#